data_cf3b6fbd59c61473f12a04b9e5231ee6
#
_entry.id   cf3b6fbd59c61473f12a04b9e5231ee6
#
_cell.length_a   1.000
_cell.length_b   1.000
_cell.length_c   1.000
_cell.angle_alpha   90.00
_cell.angle_beta   90.00
_cell.angle_gamma   90.00
#
_symmetry.space_group_name_H-M   'P 1'
#
loop_
_entity.id
_entity.type
_entity.pdbx_description
1 polymer ?
#
loop_
_entity_poly.entity_id
_entity_poly.type
_entity_poly.pdbx_seq_one_letter_code
_entity_poly.pdbx_strand_id
1 'polypeptide(L)'
;MWWPIGPYGTIMAFILASTIPLRNLLTRDEPEERLRLSDLPQEIRSKGYKWHISLYLAMYLFKAVIDHHNEPLKSRVGGYTHWVHQLEGDFTLWAQEAFRNDLLTEALAFHYLFVYLFIIWFVPIYFILVKDHVMADKAALNYLVVYVLAVPLYLFFNVEVTSSFIPGMDALLYHDSWYIEFITNNDPLDNGIPSLHFGLPLGLLIINRLHCREMGIPLKEWRHRELDLFIIINLGIYLFSIQYLGIHWITDTIPGIILAFICAYFCHHWQPLLRDRPTKGWRSIMPSSRGIALAVAFSVACTSAIALVAIDGPGSEEDVANFRLGPGDLVIDTIEVHSLNHPVTVEIRNVGEFGSLCVILERTHVVSDFEKGRFSNGFDFNDLLEYPYHQVVPLISGESWRGEVETPSILDTSLVICHSSGGISELRISMEYVDDELIFTGILASLPAFIITGLVVDVASRSEGVEGEDSADVDA
;
A
#
# COMPACT_ATOMS: atom_id res chain seq x y z
N MET A 1 9.44 6.95 29.79
CA MET A 1 10.07 5.71 30.27
C MET A 1 10.81 5.11 29.09
N TRP A 2 12.16 5.07 29.13
CA TRP A 2 12.97 4.61 28.01
C TRP A 2 12.94 3.09 27.91
N TRP A 3 12.11 2.53 27.03
CA TRP A 3 12.21 1.13 26.65
C TRP A 3 13.18 1.05 25.46
N PRO A 4 14.26 0.29 25.52
CA PRO A 4 15.27 0.25 24.47
C PRO A 4 14.79 -0.39 23.15
N ILE A 5 13.54 -0.92 23.11
CA ILE A 5 13.02 -1.70 21.97
C ILE A 5 11.79 -1.05 21.32
N GLY A 6 11.32 0.09 21.84
CA GLY A 6 10.08 0.75 21.35
C GLY A 6 8.79 -0.07 21.55
N PRO A 7 7.61 0.52 21.28
CA PRO A 7 6.32 -0.16 21.45
C PRO A 7 6.18 -1.42 20.58
N TYR A 8 6.55 -1.33 19.31
CA TYR A 8 6.50 -2.46 18.38
C TYR A 8 7.37 -3.64 18.84
N GLY A 9 8.63 -3.39 19.20
CA GLY A 9 9.54 -4.42 19.68
C GLY A 9 9.02 -5.08 20.96
N THR A 10 8.36 -4.34 21.83
CA THR A 10 7.75 -4.86 23.06
C THR A 10 6.60 -5.81 22.76
N ILE A 11 5.69 -5.43 21.85
CA ILE A 11 4.58 -6.28 21.39
C ILE A 11 5.14 -7.55 20.75
N MET A 12 6.13 -7.43 19.86
CA MET A 12 6.75 -8.57 19.20
C MET A 12 7.44 -9.52 20.20
N ALA A 13 8.16 -8.99 21.17
CA ALA A 13 8.76 -9.82 22.24
C ALA A 13 7.69 -10.56 23.05
N PHE A 14 6.57 -9.91 23.36
CA PHE A 14 5.46 -10.54 24.05
C PHE A 14 4.80 -11.64 23.22
N ILE A 15 4.52 -11.40 21.92
CA ILE A 15 3.97 -12.41 21.00
C ILE A 15 4.89 -13.62 20.91
N LEU A 16 6.20 -13.41 20.71
CA LEU A 16 7.17 -14.49 20.63
C LEU A 16 7.26 -15.27 21.95
N ALA A 17 7.29 -14.58 23.09
CA ALA A 17 7.34 -15.21 24.40
C ALA A 17 6.07 -16.03 24.70
N SER A 18 4.90 -15.53 24.28
CA SER A 18 3.60 -16.21 24.49
C SER A 18 3.39 -17.41 23.55
N THR A 19 4.15 -17.51 22.45
CA THR A 19 3.97 -18.55 21.44
C THR A 19 4.13 -19.95 22.01
N ILE A 20 5.13 -20.19 22.87
CA ILE A 20 5.36 -21.52 23.45
C ILE A 20 4.26 -21.92 24.44
N PRO A 21 3.89 -21.10 25.43
CA PRO A 21 2.75 -21.40 26.32
C PRO A 21 1.45 -21.65 25.56
N LEU A 22 1.12 -20.80 24.57
CA LEU A 22 -0.10 -20.95 23.79
C LEU A 22 -0.08 -22.20 22.91
N ARG A 23 1.04 -22.51 22.25
CA ARG A 23 1.19 -23.79 21.55
C ARG A 23 0.91 -24.96 22.50
N ASN A 24 1.51 -24.95 23.71
CA ASN A 24 1.34 -26.03 24.68
C ASN A 24 -0.12 -26.17 25.15
N LEU A 25 -0.83 -25.06 25.25
CA LEU A 25 -2.27 -25.06 25.56
C LEU A 25 -3.10 -25.64 24.44
N LEU A 26 -2.87 -25.17 23.19
CA LEU A 26 -3.63 -25.60 22.01
C LEU A 26 -3.37 -27.07 21.61
N THR A 27 -2.22 -27.62 21.99
CA THR A 27 -1.83 -29.01 21.70
C THR A 27 -1.68 -29.84 22.97
N ARG A 28 -2.49 -29.57 23.99
CA ARG A 28 -2.39 -30.28 25.29
C ARG A 28 -2.60 -31.80 25.14
N ASP A 29 -3.45 -32.19 24.19
CA ASP A 29 -3.83 -33.58 23.95
C ASP A 29 -2.85 -34.30 22.98
N GLU A 30 -1.91 -33.57 22.33
CA GLU A 30 -0.95 -34.11 21.35
C GLU A 30 0.48 -33.62 21.63
N PRO A 31 1.07 -33.82 22.80
CA PRO A 31 2.39 -33.28 23.16
C PRO A 31 3.54 -33.83 22.31
N GLU A 32 3.43 -35.01 21.74
CA GLU A 32 4.41 -35.67 20.88
C GLU A 32 4.56 -35.00 19.49
N GLU A 33 3.51 -34.33 19.05
CA GLU A 33 3.51 -33.59 17.76
C GLU A 33 4.28 -32.25 17.85
N ARG A 34 4.67 -31.84 19.07
CA ARG A 34 5.37 -30.57 19.28
C ARG A 34 6.82 -30.68 18.81
N LEU A 35 7.25 -29.70 18.04
CA LEU A 35 8.67 -29.52 17.74
C LEU A 35 9.45 -29.14 19.00
N ARG A 36 10.56 -29.81 19.28
CA ARG A 36 11.47 -29.40 20.34
C ARG A 36 12.25 -28.16 19.86
N LEU A 37 12.43 -27.18 20.76
CA LEU A 37 13.14 -25.96 20.41
C LEU A 37 14.60 -26.20 19.97
N SER A 38 15.24 -27.28 20.50
CA SER A 38 16.56 -27.73 20.06
C SER A 38 16.60 -28.09 18.59
N ASP A 39 15.48 -28.59 18.04
CA ASP A 39 15.40 -29.11 16.68
C ASP A 39 14.96 -28.04 15.67
N LEU A 40 14.52 -26.87 16.17
CA LEU A 40 14.04 -25.75 15.34
C LEU A 40 15.05 -25.30 14.26
N PRO A 41 16.38 -25.14 14.53
CA PRO A 41 17.34 -24.76 13.49
C PRO A 41 17.45 -25.80 12.37
N GLN A 42 17.34 -27.08 12.71
CA GLN A 42 17.34 -28.16 11.74
C GLN A 42 16.06 -28.15 10.90
N GLU A 43 14.91 -27.93 11.55
CA GLU A 43 13.60 -27.85 10.89
C GLU A 43 13.53 -26.68 9.91
N ILE A 44 13.99 -25.48 10.32
CA ILE A 44 14.09 -24.30 9.46
C ILE A 44 14.92 -24.61 8.20
N ARG A 45 16.01 -25.32 8.37
CA ARG A 45 16.92 -25.64 7.26
C ARG A 45 16.38 -26.74 6.36
N SER A 46 15.84 -27.84 6.94
CA SER A 46 15.37 -29.02 6.20
C SER A 46 14.07 -28.77 5.45
N LYS A 47 13.17 -27.95 6.00
CA LYS A 47 11.85 -27.60 5.41
C LYS A 47 11.86 -26.33 4.57
N GLY A 48 13.01 -25.63 4.51
CA GLY A 48 13.15 -24.46 3.66
C GLY A 48 12.50 -23.19 4.20
N TYR A 49 12.21 -23.09 5.50
CA TYR A 49 11.58 -21.91 6.13
C TYR A 49 12.39 -20.63 6.01
N LYS A 50 13.65 -20.68 5.59
CA LYS A 50 14.40 -19.50 5.18
C LYS A 50 13.70 -18.67 4.13
N TRP A 51 12.91 -19.31 3.25
CA TRP A 51 12.13 -18.61 2.23
C TRP A 51 10.97 -17.83 2.81
N HIS A 52 10.33 -18.31 3.90
CA HIS A 52 9.30 -17.55 4.61
C HIS A 52 9.89 -16.26 5.18
N ILE A 53 11.04 -16.35 5.86
CA ILE A 53 11.74 -15.17 6.40
C ILE A 53 12.09 -14.18 5.28
N SER A 54 12.61 -14.69 4.15
CA SER A 54 12.92 -13.83 2.99
C SER A 54 11.68 -13.16 2.40
N LEU A 55 10.54 -13.87 2.34
CA LEU A 55 9.28 -13.31 1.84
C LEU A 55 8.71 -12.23 2.79
N TYR A 56 8.77 -12.44 4.10
CA TYR A 56 8.36 -11.42 5.08
C TYR A 56 9.24 -10.17 4.97
N LEU A 57 10.56 -10.33 4.82
CA LEU A 57 11.47 -9.20 4.62
C LEU A 57 11.20 -8.49 3.29
N ALA A 58 11.00 -9.23 2.21
CA ALA A 58 10.66 -8.67 0.91
C ALA A 58 9.32 -7.90 0.96
N MET A 59 8.32 -8.44 1.67
CA MET A 59 7.03 -7.77 1.86
C MET A 59 7.17 -6.48 2.65
N TYR A 60 7.98 -6.48 3.71
CA TYR A 60 8.26 -5.28 4.50
C TYR A 60 8.91 -4.17 3.66
N LEU A 61 9.93 -4.53 2.86
CA LEU A 61 10.59 -3.59 1.96
C LEU A 61 9.64 -3.10 0.86
N PHE A 62 8.83 -3.99 0.29
CA PHE A 62 7.84 -3.64 -0.71
C PHE A 62 6.80 -2.66 -0.15
N LYS A 63 6.29 -2.94 1.07
CA LYS A 63 5.36 -2.02 1.75
C LYS A 63 5.99 -0.64 1.95
N ALA A 64 7.24 -0.56 2.41
CA ALA A 64 7.92 0.72 2.61
C ALA A 64 8.05 1.53 1.30
N VAL A 65 8.30 0.87 0.17
CA VAL A 65 8.31 1.52 -1.15
C VAL A 65 6.91 2.02 -1.53
N ILE A 66 5.88 1.21 -1.35
CA ILE A 66 4.49 1.59 -1.64
C ILE A 66 4.06 2.78 -0.78
N ASP A 67 4.31 2.73 0.53
CA ASP A 67 3.93 3.81 1.44
C ASP A 67 4.62 5.15 1.07
N HIS A 68 5.85 5.09 0.57
CA HIS A 68 6.58 6.28 0.11
C HIS A 68 5.95 6.93 -1.14
N HIS A 69 5.42 6.12 -2.07
CA HIS A 69 4.80 6.60 -3.31
C HIS A 69 3.30 6.85 -3.19
N ASN A 70 2.68 6.46 -2.09
CA ASN A 70 1.24 6.49 -1.91
C ASN A 70 0.71 7.92 -1.85
N GLU A 71 1.29 8.79 -1.01
CA GLU A 71 0.85 10.16 -0.81
C GLU A 71 0.91 11.01 -2.10
N PRO A 72 2.05 11.04 -2.84
CA PRO A 72 2.12 11.74 -4.12
C PRO A 72 1.11 11.21 -5.14
N LEU A 73 0.92 9.89 -5.20
CA LEU A 73 -0.03 9.29 -6.14
C LEU A 73 -1.48 9.64 -5.80
N LYS A 74 -1.83 9.73 -4.52
CA LYS A 74 -3.17 10.14 -4.07
C LYS A 74 -3.51 11.56 -4.49
N SER A 75 -2.57 12.50 -4.38
CA SER A 75 -2.77 13.87 -4.85
C SER A 75 -3.10 13.87 -6.34
N ARG A 76 -2.49 12.95 -7.12
CA ARG A 76 -2.68 12.84 -8.56
C ARG A 76 -3.99 12.18 -8.96
N VAL A 77 -4.43 11.10 -8.30
CA VAL A 77 -5.64 10.34 -8.68
C VAL A 77 -6.90 10.79 -7.93
N GLY A 78 -6.77 11.58 -6.87
CA GLY A 78 -7.86 12.02 -6.02
C GLY A 78 -8.37 10.97 -5.03
N GLY A 79 -9.36 11.32 -4.21
CA GLY A 79 -9.94 10.49 -3.16
C GLY A 79 -11.39 10.08 -3.45
N TYR A 80 -11.77 8.92 -2.95
CA TYR A 80 -13.11 8.33 -3.15
C TYR A 80 -13.96 8.32 -1.88
N THR A 81 -13.49 8.91 -0.81
CA THR A 81 -14.15 8.94 0.51
C THR A 81 -15.58 9.48 0.43
N HIS A 82 -15.79 10.52 -0.38
CA HIS A 82 -17.12 11.11 -0.57
C HIS A 82 -18.15 10.11 -1.14
N TRP A 83 -17.74 9.24 -2.07
CA TRP A 83 -18.62 8.22 -2.62
C TRP A 83 -18.98 7.16 -1.58
N VAL A 84 -18.01 6.75 -0.75
CA VAL A 84 -18.25 5.79 0.33
C VAL A 84 -19.19 6.39 1.36
N HIS A 85 -18.98 7.65 1.76
CA HIS A 85 -19.88 8.35 2.67
C HIS A 85 -21.30 8.50 2.11
N GLN A 86 -21.46 8.74 0.80
CA GLN A 86 -22.80 8.77 0.18
C GLN A 86 -23.56 7.44 0.30
N LEU A 87 -22.84 6.31 0.35
CA LEU A 87 -23.44 4.99 0.52
C LEU A 87 -23.81 4.69 1.97
N GLU A 88 -22.96 5.06 2.93
CA GLU A 88 -23.10 4.68 4.35
C GLU A 88 -23.68 5.75 5.24
N GLY A 89 -23.54 7.01 4.85
CA GLY A 89 -23.87 8.15 5.73
C GLY A 89 -23.06 8.13 7.03
N ASP A 90 -23.67 8.59 8.09
CA ASP A 90 -23.04 8.75 9.42
C ASP A 90 -23.27 7.52 10.33
N PHE A 91 -23.42 6.32 9.76
CA PHE A 91 -23.69 5.11 10.55
C PHE A 91 -22.58 4.83 11.57
N THR A 92 -21.33 5.01 11.19
CA THR A 92 -20.18 4.80 12.07
C THR A 92 -20.13 5.80 13.22
N LEU A 93 -20.49 7.07 12.98
CA LEU A 93 -20.67 8.09 14.02
C LEU A 93 -21.77 7.68 15.02
N TRP A 94 -22.92 7.27 14.51
CA TRP A 94 -24.00 6.76 15.37
C TRP A 94 -23.55 5.59 16.23
N ALA A 95 -22.80 4.63 15.66
CA ALA A 95 -22.29 3.48 16.40
C ALA A 95 -21.29 3.91 17.49
N GLN A 96 -20.41 4.86 17.18
CA GLN A 96 -19.47 5.41 18.15
C GLN A 96 -20.19 6.10 19.32
N GLU A 97 -21.16 6.97 19.05
CA GLU A 97 -21.92 7.68 20.07
C GLU A 97 -22.76 6.73 20.95
N ALA A 98 -23.42 5.73 20.33
CA ALA A 98 -24.29 4.80 21.03
C ALA A 98 -23.54 3.90 22.03
N PHE A 99 -22.28 3.56 21.75
CA PHE A 99 -21.48 2.66 22.57
C PHE A 99 -20.31 3.33 23.27
N ARG A 100 -20.18 4.65 23.25
CA ARG A 100 -19.06 5.39 23.80
C ARG A 100 -18.81 5.06 25.27
N ASN A 101 -17.63 4.46 25.53
CA ASN A 101 -17.19 4.07 26.87
C ASN A 101 -15.67 3.93 26.90
N ASP A 102 -14.99 4.58 27.84
CA ASP A 102 -13.52 4.63 27.89
C ASP A 102 -12.89 3.24 28.04
N LEU A 103 -13.44 2.38 28.89
CA LEU A 103 -12.94 1.03 29.06
C LEU A 103 -13.10 0.19 27.78
N LEU A 104 -14.23 0.35 27.08
CA LEU A 104 -14.46 -0.30 25.79
C LEU A 104 -13.50 0.22 24.74
N THR A 105 -13.24 1.52 24.69
CA THR A 105 -12.28 2.15 23.78
C THR A 105 -10.88 1.58 23.97
N GLU A 106 -10.38 1.55 25.21
CA GLU A 106 -9.05 0.97 25.50
C GLU A 106 -8.97 -0.52 25.12
N ALA A 107 -10.00 -1.28 25.49
CA ALA A 107 -10.03 -2.72 25.19
C ALA A 107 -10.03 -2.99 23.68
N LEU A 108 -10.81 -2.23 22.90
CA LEU A 108 -10.90 -2.39 21.46
C LEU A 108 -9.67 -1.83 20.75
N ALA A 109 -9.08 -0.73 21.19
CA ALA A 109 -7.84 -0.19 20.65
C ALA A 109 -6.66 -1.17 20.86
N PHE A 110 -6.54 -1.73 22.07
CA PHE A 110 -5.56 -2.79 22.34
C PHE A 110 -5.81 -4.03 21.48
N HIS A 111 -7.07 -4.50 21.39
CA HIS A 111 -7.46 -5.64 20.56
C HIS A 111 -7.09 -5.40 19.09
N TYR A 112 -7.45 -4.25 18.55
CA TYR A 112 -7.20 -3.89 17.15
C TYR A 112 -5.72 -4.04 16.77
N LEU A 113 -4.83 -3.46 17.55
CA LEU A 113 -3.40 -3.49 17.31
C LEU A 113 -2.77 -4.85 17.63
N PHE A 114 -3.03 -5.36 18.84
CA PHE A 114 -2.37 -6.55 19.34
C PHE A 114 -2.79 -7.81 18.61
N VAL A 115 -4.11 -8.03 18.44
CA VAL A 115 -4.61 -9.29 17.86
C VAL A 115 -4.27 -9.40 16.37
N TYR A 116 -4.24 -8.29 15.64
CA TYR A 116 -3.81 -8.30 14.25
C TYR A 116 -2.36 -8.77 14.11
N LEU A 117 -1.44 -8.15 14.83
CA LEU A 117 -0.03 -8.56 14.86
C LEU A 117 0.13 -9.99 15.38
N PHE A 118 -0.68 -10.37 16.38
CA PHE A 118 -0.67 -11.71 16.91
C PHE A 118 -1.02 -12.74 15.84
N ILE A 119 -2.08 -12.54 15.06
CA ILE A 119 -2.47 -13.44 13.98
C ILE A 119 -1.35 -13.55 12.93
N ILE A 120 -0.79 -12.42 12.49
CA ILE A 120 0.27 -12.39 11.48
C ILE A 120 1.51 -13.18 11.90
N TRP A 121 1.93 -13.07 13.16
CA TRP A 121 3.18 -13.67 13.63
C TRP A 121 2.99 -15.01 14.33
N PHE A 122 2.00 -15.11 15.19
CA PHE A 122 1.76 -16.34 15.95
C PHE A 122 1.35 -17.50 15.06
N VAL A 123 0.42 -17.29 14.12
CA VAL A 123 -0.17 -18.40 13.35
C VAL A 123 0.86 -19.18 12.53
N PRO A 124 1.70 -18.56 11.67
CA PRO A 124 2.71 -19.32 10.91
C PRO A 124 3.76 -19.96 11.82
N ILE A 125 4.18 -19.29 12.90
CA ILE A 125 5.13 -19.86 13.87
C ILE A 125 4.51 -21.04 14.60
N TYR A 126 3.24 -20.95 15.00
CA TYR A 126 2.51 -22.03 15.62
C TYR A 126 2.48 -23.27 14.72
N PHE A 127 2.13 -23.14 13.44
CA PHE A 127 2.11 -24.25 12.51
C PHE A 127 3.51 -24.91 12.33
N ILE A 128 4.58 -24.11 12.32
CA ILE A 128 5.95 -24.63 12.31
C ILE A 128 6.20 -25.47 13.57
N LEU A 129 5.82 -24.96 14.75
CA LEU A 129 6.08 -25.58 16.04
C LEU A 129 5.23 -26.83 16.31
N VAL A 130 4.14 -27.03 15.57
CA VAL A 130 3.32 -28.26 15.57
C VAL A 130 3.58 -29.15 14.35
N LYS A 131 4.64 -28.87 13.59
CA LYS A 131 5.09 -29.62 12.41
C LYS A 131 4.05 -29.70 11.27
N ASP A 132 3.09 -28.78 11.25
CA ASP A 132 2.16 -28.67 10.12
C ASP A 132 2.75 -27.74 9.04
N HIS A 133 3.59 -28.34 8.20
CA HIS A 133 4.35 -27.61 7.17
C HIS A 133 3.45 -27.04 6.08
N VAL A 134 2.36 -27.72 5.76
CA VAL A 134 1.42 -27.27 4.73
C VAL A 134 0.70 -26.01 5.18
N MET A 135 0.19 -26.02 6.41
CA MET A 135 -0.50 -24.85 6.96
C MET A 135 0.46 -23.71 7.26
N ALA A 136 1.71 -23.99 7.67
CA ALA A 136 2.75 -22.98 7.82
C ALA A 136 3.03 -22.24 6.50
N ASP A 137 3.19 -22.98 5.40
CA ASP A 137 3.38 -22.41 4.06
C ASP A 137 2.16 -21.57 3.64
N LYS A 138 0.94 -22.12 3.79
CA LYS A 138 -0.30 -21.42 3.41
C LYS A 138 -0.51 -20.16 4.24
N ALA A 139 -0.20 -20.15 5.52
CA ALA A 139 -0.31 -18.97 6.38
C ALA A 139 0.68 -17.88 5.98
N ALA A 140 1.93 -18.24 5.68
CA ALA A 140 2.93 -17.29 5.21
C ALA A 140 2.56 -16.69 3.84
N LEU A 141 2.07 -17.53 2.92
CA LEU A 141 1.59 -17.07 1.61
C LEU A 141 0.35 -16.17 1.74
N ASN A 142 -0.58 -16.48 2.66
CA ASN A 142 -1.76 -15.65 2.90
C ASN A 142 -1.36 -14.22 3.28
N TYR A 143 -0.40 -14.07 4.18
CA TYR A 143 0.11 -12.76 4.57
C TYR A 143 0.68 -12.00 3.36
N LEU A 144 1.59 -12.63 2.59
CA LEU A 144 2.20 -12.01 1.42
C LEU A 144 1.16 -11.63 0.36
N VAL A 145 0.31 -12.58 -0.02
CA VAL A 145 -0.62 -12.42 -1.16
C VAL A 145 -1.70 -11.39 -0.86
N VAL A 146 -2.21 -11.34 0.38
CA VAL A 146 -3.24 -10.36 0.76
C VAL A 146 -2.73 -8.93 0.65
N TYR A 147 -1.48 -8.68 1.06
CA TYR A 147 -0.86 -7.36 0.89
C TYR A 147 -0.63 -7.01 -0.58
N VAL A 148 -0.13 -7.95 -1.37
CA VAL A 148 0.04 -7.74 -2.82
C VAL A 148 -1.29 -7.39 -3.50
N LEU A 149 -2.35 -8.11 -3.15
CA LEU A 149 -3.69 -7.86 -3.70
C LEU A 149 -4.29 -6.51 -3.26
N ALA A 150 -3.90 -6.00 -2.10
CA ALA A 150 -4.39 -4.71 -1.59
C ALA A 150 -3.74 -3.51 -2.30
N VAL A 151 -2.53 -3.67 -2.86
CA VAL A 151 -1.74 -2.57 -3.47
C VAL A 151 -2.54 -1.72 -4.44
N PRO A 152 -3.23 -2.26 -5.48
CA PRO A 152 -3.94 -1.42 -6.44
C PRO A 152 -5.08 -0.63 -5.78
N LEU A 153 -5.68 -1.15 -4.72
CA LEU A 153 -6.74 -0.44 -4.00
C LEU A 153 -6.15 0.71 -3.18
N TYR A 154 -5.05 0.48 -2.48
CA TYR A 154 -4.38 1.53 -1.71
C TYR A 154 -3.82 2.64 -2.60
N LEU A 155 -3.31 2.33 -3.77
CA LEU A 155 -2.73 3.31 -4.68
C LEU A 155 -3.77 4.09 -5.48
N PHE A 156 -4.83 3.43 -5.96
CA PHE A 156 -5.76 4.01 -6.93
C PHE A 156 -7.20 4.14 -6.44
N PHE A 157 -7.52 3.64 -5.27
CA PHE A 157 -8.85 3.77 -4.66
C PHE A 157 -8.71 4.16 -3.19
N ASN A 158 -8.08 5.30 -2.95
CA ASN A 158 -7.84 5.76 -1.60
C ASN A 158 -9.12 6.31 -0.96
N VAL A 159 -9.33 5.89 0.29
CA VAL A 159 -10.46 6.29 1.12
C VAL A 159 -9.94 6.60 2.51
N GLU A 160 -10.22 7.80 2.98
CA GLU A 160 -9.84 8.23 4.31
C GLU A 160 -10.59 7.44 5.39
N VAL A 161 -9.97 7.32 6.55
CA VAL A 161 -10.63 6.74 7.74
C VAL A 161 -11.84 7.59 8.14
N THR A 162 -12.85 6.96 8.73
CA THR A 162 -14.12 7.62 9.06
C THR A 162 -13.97 8.83 9.99
N SER A 163 -13.03 8.75 10.95
CA SER A 163 -12.75 9.85 11.88
C SER A 163 -12.06 11.07 11.26
N SER A 164 -11.43 10.92 10.10
CA SER A 164 -10.85 12.06 9.36
C SER A 164 -11.90 12.76 8.50
N PHE A 165 -12.94 12.06 8.09
CA PHE A 165 -13.90 12.55 7.12
C PHE A 165 -15.25 12.99 7.72
N ILE A 166 -15.80 12.26 8.70
CA ILE A 166 -17.13 12.53 9.27
C ILE A 166 -17.03 13.59 10.35
N PRO A 167 -17.66 14.77 10.18
CA PRO A 167 -17.64 15.81 11.19
C PRO A 167 -18.23 15.35 12.53
N GLY A 168 -17.50 15.58 13.61
CA GLY A 168 -17.93 15.20 14.96
C GLY A 168 -17.57 13.77 15.36
N MET A 169 -17.00 12.98 14.48
CA MET A 169 -16.48 11.65 14.82
C MET A 169 -15.10 11.77 15.49
N ASP A 170 -14.93 11.11 16.61
CA ASP A 170 -13.66 11.10 17.33
C ASP A 170 -12.72 9.99 16.80
N ALA A 171 -11.45 10.32 16.67
CA ALA A 171 -10.40 9.37 16.31
C ALA A 171 -9.98 8.55 17.56
N LEU A 172 -10.85 7.66 18.03
CA LEU A 172 -10.68 6.95 19.30
C LEU A 172 -9.43 6.06 19.37
N LEU A 173 -8.96 5.55 18.24
CA LEU A 173 -7.71 4.79 18.20
C LEU A 173 -6.48 5.68 18.44
N TYR A 174 -6.56 6.97 18.14
CA TYR A 174 -5.44 7.90 18.10
C TYR A 174 -5.38 8.82 19.33
N HIS A 175 -6.14 8.54 20.39
CA HIS A 175 -6.26 9.42 21.55
C HIS A 175 -5.07 9.35 22.52
N ASP A 176 -4.25 8.30 22.47
CA ASP A 176 -3.07 8.11 23.31
C ASP A 176 -1.78 8.23 22.47
N SER A 177 -0.79 8.95 23.00
CA SER A 177 0.50 9.14 22.34
C SER A 177 1.22 7.85 21.95
N TRP A 178 1.00 6.77 22.73
CA TRP A 178 1.60 5.47 22.47
C TRP A 178 1.02 4.81 21.20
N TYR A 179 -0.32 4.87 21.05
CA TYR A 179 -0.99 4.36 19.86
C TYR A 179 -0.69 5.22 18.63
N ILE A 180 -0.63 6.54 18.79
CA ILE A 180 -0.29 7.47 17.71
C ILE A 180 1.09 7.16 17.15
N GLU A 181 2.12 7.04 17.99
CA GLU A 181 3.49 6.72 17.54
C GLU A 181 3.54 5.39 16.77
N PHE A 182 2.77 4.40 17.19
CA PHE A 182 2.72 3.12 16.51
C PHE A 182 2.01 3.18 15.17
N ILE A 183 0.83 3.82 15.10
CA ILE A 183 -0.05 3.81 13.94
C ILE A 183 0.46 4.74 12.86
N THR A 184 0.78 5.98 13.19
CA THR A 184 1.24 6.99 12.21
C THR A 184 2.52 6.61 11.49
N ASN A 185 3.35 5.78 12.11
CA ASN A 185 4.56 5.24 11.48
C ASN A 185 4.33 3.99 10.64
N ASN A 186 3.14 3.35 10.73
CA ASN A 186 2.92 2.04 10.11
C ASN A 186 1.61 1.92 9.31
N ASP A 187 0.67 2.85 9.46
CA ASP A 187 -0.65 2.77 8.82
C ASP A 187 -1.15 4.16 8.41
N PRO A 188 -1.10 4.52 7.13
CA PRO A 188 -1.61 5.80 6.64
C PRO A 188 -3.12 5.92 6.86
N LEU A 189 -3.59 7.14 7.22
CA LEU A 189 -5.00 7.43 7.55
C LEU A 189 -5.96 7.38 6.34
N ASP A 190 -5.45 7.16 5.16
CA ASP A 190 -6.19 7.16 3.90
C ASP A 190 -6.15 5.80 3.18
N ASN A 191 -5.69 4.77 3.87
CA ASN A 191 -5.77 3.37 3.44
C ASN A 191 -7.00 2.65 4.02
N GLY A 192 -8.17 3.30 4.02
CA GLY A 192 -9.41 2.70 4.53
C GLY A 192 -9.81 1.43 3.79
N ILE A 193 -9.73 1.42 2.46
CA ILE A 193 -10.11 0.27 1.62
C ILE A 193 -8.88 -0.40 1.02
N PRO A 194 -8.76 -1.74 1.14
CA PRO A 194 -9.61 -2.72 1.84
C PRO A 194 -9.23 -2.88 3.31
N SER A 195 -10.17 -3.29 4.18
CA SER A 195 -9.83 -3.64 5.56
C SER A 195 -9.06 -4.96 5.64
N LEU A 196 -7.73 -4.87 5.85
CA LEU A 196 -6.89 -6.06 6.03
C LEU A 196 -7.04 -6.69 7.42
N HIS A 197 -7.48 -5.94 8.43
CA HIS A 197 -7.81 -6.47 9.75
C HIS A 197 -8.94 -7.51 9.67
N PHE A 198 -9.81 -7.37 8.67
CA PHE A 198 -10.83 -8.36 8.37
C PHE A 198 -10.36 -9.38 7.33
N GLY A 199 -9.78 -8.92 6.22
CA GLY A 199 -9.41 -9.76 5.07
C GLY A 199 -8.37 -10.83 5.38
N LEU A 200 -7.32 -10.51 6.13
CA LEU A 200 -6.23 -11.44 6.41
C LEU A 200 -6.66 -12.61 7.33
N PRO A 201 -7.33 -12.40 8.47
CA PRO A 201 -7.85 -13.50 9.28
C PRO A 201 -8.90 -14.35 8.56
N LEU A 202 -9.78 -13.72 7.78
CA LEU A 202 -10.77 -14.43 6.99
C LEU A 202 -10.11 -15.31 5.91
N GLY A 203 -9.05 -14.84 5.26
CA GLY A 203 -8.27 -15.63 4.30
C GLY A 203 -7.73 -16.91 4.93
N LEU A 204 -7.15 -16.84 6.13
CA LEU A 204 -6.69 -18.02 6.87
C LEU A 204 -7.83 -19.01 7.16
N LEU A 205 -8.98 -18.50 7.58
CA LEU A 205 -10.14 -19.34 7.86
C LEU A 205 -10.66 -20.06 6.61
N ILE A 206 -10.71 -19.37 5.46
CA ILE A 206 -11.11 -19.96 4.19
C ILE A 206 -10.08 -21.02 3.75
N ILE A 207 -8.78 -20.75 3.88
CA ILE A 207 -7.70 -21.71 3.60
C ILE A 207 -7.91 -22.99 4.42
N ASN A 208 -8.19 -22.87 5.71
CA ASN A 208 -8.45 -24.02 6.58
C ASN A 208 -9.67 -24.83 6.09
N ARG A 209 -10.74 -24.15 5.66
CA ARG A 209 -11.95 -24.82 5.11
C ARG A 209 -11.66 -25.55 3.80
N LEU A 210 -10.92 -24.93 2.89
CA LEU A 210 -10.51 -25.55 1.65
C LEU A 210 -9.61 -26.78 1.90
N HIS A 211 -8.66 -26.66 2.83
CA HIS A 211 -7.79 -27.77 3.21
C HIS A 211 -8.58 -28.93 3.84
N CYS A 212 -9.47 -28.67 4.78
CA CYS A 212 -10.32 -29.69 5.38
C CYS A 212 -11.19 -30.40 4.34
N ARG A 213 -11.79 -29.64 3.39
CA ARG A 213 -12.60 -30.20 2.29
C ARG A 213 -11.76 -31.12 1.40
N GLU A 214 -10.56 -30.69 0.98
CA GLU A 214 -9.65 -31.48 0.16
C GLU A 214 -9.25 -32.79 0.83
N MET A 215 -8.96 -32.74 2.14
CA MET A 215 -8.52 -33.89 2.92
C MET A 215 -9.68 -34.77 3.44
N GLY A 216 -10.92 -34.39 3.20
CA GLY A 216 -12.10 -35.08 3.74
C GLY A 216 -12.21 -35.02 5.28
N ILE A 217 -11.61 -34.04 5.92
CA ILE A 217 -11.60 -33.88 7.38
C ILE A 217 -12.84 -33.07 7.81
N PRO A 218 -13.74 -33.66 8.62
CA PRO A 218 -14.86 -32.90 9.21
C PRO A 218 -14.35 -31.76 10.08
N LEU A 219 -14.99 -30.60 10.02
CA LEU A 219 -14.57 -29.42 10.79
C LEU A 219 -14.51 -29.65 12.30
N LYS A 220 -15.30 -30.62 12.82
CA LYS A 220 -15.29 -31.02 14.24
C LYS A 220 -13.99 -31.74 14.62
N GLU A 221 -13.39 -32.41 13.68
CA GLU A 221 -12.16 -33.22 13.82
C GLU A 221 -10.91 -32.46 13.38
N TRP A 222 -11.09 -31.19 12.95
CA TRP A 222 -9.96 -30.35 12.55
C TRP A 222 -9.03 -30.09 13.75
N ARG A 223 -7.79 -30.46 13.58
CA ARG A 223 -6.74 -30.39 14.62
C ARG A 223 -6.56 -28.99 15.21
N HIS A 224 -6.75 -27.95 14.39
CA HIS A 224 -6.56 -26.55 14.80
C HIS A 224 -7.89 -25.81 15.00
N ARG A 225 -8.94 -26.53 15.40
CA ARG A 225 -10.29 -25.98 15.58
C ARG A 225 -10.35 -24.83 16.59
N GLU A 226 -9.54 -24.90 17.66
CA GLU A 226 -9.50 -23.83 18.66
C GLU A 226 -8.91 -22.54 18.07
N LEU A 227 -7.92 -22.64 17.16
CA LEU A 227 -7.37 -21.51 16.43
C LEU A 227 -8.41 -20.92 15.47
N ASP A 228 -9.17 -21.77 14.77
CA ASP A 228 -10.28 -21.31 13.91
C ASP A 228 -11.35 -20.58 14.72
N LEU A 229 -11.73 -21.10 15.89
CA LEU A 229 -12.70 -20.45 16.77
C LEU A 229 -12.17 -19.10 17.26
N PHE A 230 -10.91 -19.02 17.63
CA PHE A 230 -10.25 -17.75 17.97
C PHE A 230 -10.36 -16.75 16.82
N ILE A 231 -10.06 -17.14 15.58
CA ILE A 231 -10.15 -16.27 14.40
C ILE A 231 -11.60 -15.81 14.18
N ILE A 232 -12.59 -16.71 14.27
CA ILE A 232 -14.01 -16.37 14.08
C ILE A 232 -14.49 -15.34 15.12
N ILE A 233 -14.13 -15.51 16.39
CA ILE A 233 -14.49 -14.56 17.45
C ILE A 233 -13.87 -13.19 17.15
N ASN A 234 -12.59 -13.17 16.76
CA ASN A 234 -11.89 -11.92 16.47
C ASN A 234 -12.41 -11.24 15.21
N LEU A 235 -12.84 -11.95 14.19
CA LEU A 235 -13.54 -11.36 13.03
C LEU A 235 -14.81 -10.62 13.45
N GLY A 236 -15.60 -11.21 14.39
CA GLY A 236 -16.77 -10.54 14.96
C GLY A 236 -16.42 -9.27 15.75
N ILE A 237 -15.33 -9.32 16.54
CA ILE A 237 -14.86 -8.14 17.27
C ILE A 237 -14.32 -7.08 16.31
N TYR A 238 -13.56 -7.45 15.27
CA TYR A 238 -13.08 -6.51 14.27
C TYR A 238 -14.22 -5.81 13.53
N LEU A 239 -15.26 -6.55 13.13
CA LEU A 239 -16.41 -5.96 12.44
C LEU A 239 -17.06 -4.83 13.24
N PHE A 240 -17.02 -4.89 14.58
CA PHE A 240 -17.49 -3.84 15.45
C PHE A 240 -16.42 -2.78 15.73
N SER A 241 -15.20 -3.19 16.09
CA SER A 241 -14.15 -2.28 16.55
C SER A 241 -13.68 -1.32 15.49
N ILE A 242 -13.56 -1.76 14.23
CA ILE A 242 -13.12 -0.90 13.12
C ILE A 242 -14.09 0.25 12.84
N GLN A 243 -15.40 0.04 13.08
CA GLN A 243 -16.42 1.07 12.98
C GLN A 243 -16.37 2.02 14.19
N TYR A 244 -16.37 1.43 15.40
CA TYR A 244 -16.41 2.17 16.64
C TYR A 244 -15.17 3.05 16.86
N LEU A 245 -13.98 2.58 16.49
CA LEU A 245 -12.73 3.31 16.68
C LEU A 245 -12.50 4.44 15.67
N GLY A 246 -13.36 4.57 14.67
CA GLY A 246 -13.25 5.62 13.66
C GLY A 246 -12.23 5.34 12.56
N ILE A 247 -12.00 4.07 12.22
CA ILE A 247 -10.94 3.67 11.31
C ILE A 247 -11.48 3.27 9.93
N HIS A 248 -12.55 2.47 9.89
CA HIS A 248 -13.05 1.91 8.63
C HIS A 248 -14.54 2.18 8.43
N TRP A 249 -14.92 2.22 7.17
CA TRP A 249 -16.29 2.14 6.69
C TRP A 249 -16.77 0.69 6.68
N ILE A 250 -18.08 0.44 6.76
CA ILE A 250 -18.64 -0.93 6.59
C ILE A 250 -18.28 -1.44 5.19
N THR A 251 -18.37 -0.56 4.19
CA THR A 251 -18.04 -0.86 2.80
C THR A 251 -16.61 -1.41 2.64
N ASP A 252 -15.66 -1.01 3.51
CA ASP A 252 -14.26 -1.47 3.46
C ASP A 252 -14.11 -2.98 3.69
N THR A 253 -15.07 -3.58 4.40
CA THR A 253 -15.06 -5.02 4.66
C THR A 253 -15.36 -5.85 3.41
N ILE A 254 -16.13 -5.33 2.45
CA ILE A 254 -16.50 -6.04 1.23
C ILE A 254 -15.29 -6.35 0.36
N PRO A 255 -14.45 -5.37 -0.04
CA PRO A 255 -13.18 -5.65 -0.72
C PRO A 255 -12.26 -6.55 0.11
N GLY A 256 -12.22 -6.39 1.44
CA GLY A 256 -11.47 -7.27 2.33
C GLY A 256 -11.91 -8.74 2.22
N ILE A 257 -13.23 -9.00 2.15
CA ILE A 257 -13.80 -10.34 1.92
C ILE A 257 -13.39 -10.88 0.55
N ILE A 258 -13.52 -10.07 -0.50
CA ILE A 258 -13.15 -10.47 -1.87
C ILE A 258 -11.66 -10.85 -1.95
N LEU A 259 -10.78 -10.02 -1.38
CA LEU A 259 -9.36 -10.31 -1.30
C LEU A 259 -9.06 -11.60 -0.51
N ALA A 260 -9.78 -11.83 0.59
CA ALA A 260 -9.64 -13.06 1.38
C ALA A 260 -9.95 -14.31 0.55
N PHE A 261 -11.02 -14.29 -0.27
CA PHE A 261 -11.35 -15.39 -1.17
C PHE A 261 -10.27 -15.59 -2.24
N ILE A 262 -9.89 -14.53 -2.96
CA ILE A 262 -8.86 -14.60 -4.02
C ILE A 262 -7.56 -15.15 -3.43
N CYS A 263 -7.13 -14.61 -2.29
CA CYS A 263 -5.92 -15.02 -1.59
C CYS A 263 -5.99 -16.49 -1.17
N ALA A 264 -7.09 -16.93 -0.56
CA ALA A 264 -7.26 -18.29 -0.09
C ALA A 264 -7.21 -19.30 -1.24
N TYR A 265 -7.92 -19.04 -2.34
CA TYR A 265 -7.87 -19.89 -3.54
C TYR A 265 -6.47 -19.95 -4.14
N PHE A 266 -5.78 -18.80 -4.24
CA PHE A 266 -4.39 -18.76 -4.70
C PHE A 266 -3.50 -19.61 -3.79
N CYS A 267 -3.49 -19.36 -2.50
CA CYS A 267 -2.66 -20.08 -1.54
C CYS A 267 -2.95 -21.59 -1.54
N HIS A 268 -4.22 -21.98 -1.61
CA HIS A 268 -4.64 -23.37 -1.63
C HIS A 268 -4.11 -24.12 -2.87
N HIS A 269 -4.21 -23.49 -4.04
CA HIS A 269 -3.84 -24.11 -5.32
C HIS A 269 -2.33 -24.09 -5.58
N TRP A 270 -1.66 -22.96 -5.31
CA TRP A 270 -0.24 -22.81 -5.66
C TRP A 270 0.74 -23.30 -4.59
N GLN A 271 0.34 -23.35 -3.31
CA GLN A 271 1.25 -23.84 -2.26
C GLN A 271 1.82 -25.25 -2.56
N PRO A 272 1.03 -26.27 -2.96
CA PRO A 272 1.56 -27.56 -3.30
C PRO A 272 2.55 -27.51 -4.48
N LEU A 273 2.23 -26.74 -5.51
CA LEU A 273 3.08 -26.57 -6.68
C LEU A 273 4.42 -25.89 -6.35
N LEU A 274 4.40 -24.87 -5.50
CA LEU A 274 5.59 -24.17 -5.01
C LEU A 274 6.47 -25.10 -4.18
N ARG A 275 5.86 -25.95 -3.35
CA ARG A 275 6.58 -26.92 -2.52
C ARG A 275 7.23 -28.01 -3.34
N ASP A 276 6.57 -28.48 -4.40
CA ASP A 276 7.07 -29.52 -5.30
C ASP A 276 8.11 -29.02 -6.32
N ARG A 277 8.26 -27.70 -6.48
CA ARG A 277 9.18 -27.09 -7.43
C ARG A 277 10.63 -27.62 -7.36
N PRO A 278 11.25 -27.82 -6.17
CA PRO A 278 12.62 -28.31 -6.10
C PRO A 278 12.83 -29.68 -6.77
N THR A 279 11.77 -30.50 -6.79
CA THR A 279 11.81 -31.86 -7.39
C THR A 279 11.29 -31.88 -8.81
N LYS A 280 10.26 -31.11 -9.12
CA LYS A 280 9.57 -31.13 -10.44
C LYS A 280 10.00 -30.00 -11.38
N GLY A 281 10.80 -29.04 -10.90
CA GLY A 281 11.28 -27.88 -11.66
C GLY A 281 10.24 -26.78 -11.89
N TRP A 282 10.66 -25.71 -12.57
CA TRP A 282 9.81 -24.52 -12.80
C TRP A 282 8.55 -24.78 -13.63
N ARG A 283 8.57 -25.80 -14.48
CA ARG A 283 7.40 -26.14 -15.32
C ARG A 283 6.19 -26.57 -14.50
N SER A 284 6.39 -27.09 -13.29
CA SER A 284 5.30 -27.55 -12.42
C SER A 284 4.42 -26.40 -11.87
N ILE A 285 4.95 -25.19 -11.84
CA ILE A 285 4.23 -24.00 -11.35
C ILE A 285 3.70 -23.11 -12.49
N MET A 286 3.99 -23.46 -13.75
CA MET A 286 3.51 -22.69 -14.88
C MET A 286 1.98 -22.80 -15.02
N PRO A 287 1.27 -21.67 -15.11
CA PRO A 287 -0.16 -21.68 -15.39
C PRO A 287 -0.47 -22.30 -16.75
N SER A 288 -1.71 -22.71 -16.94
CA SER A 288 -2.20 -23.13 -18.26
C SER A 288 -2.21 -21.95 -19.24
N SER A 289 -2.23 -22.23 -20.53
CA SER A 289 -2.35 -21.21 -21.58
C SER A 289 -3.59 -20.35 -21.39
N ARG A 290 -4.72 -20.94 -20.93
CA ARG A 290 -5.95 -20.21 -20.59
C ARG A 290 -5.72 -19.30 -19.37
N GLY A 291 -5.06 -19.81 -18.32
CA GLY A 291 -4.75 -19.02 -17.12
C GLY A 291 -3.85 -17.82 -17.46
N ILE A 292 -2.83 -18.02 -18.31
CA ILE A 292 -1.99 -16.93 -18.80
C ILE A 292 -2.83 -15.91 -19.59
N ALA A 293 -3.69 -16.36 -20.49
CA ALA A 293 -4.54 -15.45 -21.27
C ALA A 293 -5.50 -14.64 -20.38
N LEU A 294 -6.09 -15.27 -19.36
CA LEU A 294 -6.95 -14.57 -18.39
C LEU A 294 -6.16 -13.57 -17.53
N ALA A 295 -4.96 -13.95 -17.06
CA ALA A 295 -4.10 -13.05 -16.32
C ALA A 295 -3.71 -11.82 -17.14
N VAL A 296 -3.35 -12.00 -18.41
CA VAL A 296 -3.04 -10.90 -19.32
C VAL A 296 -4.26 -10.04 -19.59
N ALA A 297 -5.41 -10.65 -19.91
CA ALA A 297 -6.64 -9.91 -20.20
C ALA A 297 -7.11 -9.09 -18.99
N PHE A 298 -7.05 -9.67 -17.79
CA PHE A 298 -7.40 -8.98 -16.55
C PHE A 298 -6.43 -7.84 -16.26
N SER A 299 -5.12 -8.07 -16.41
CA SER A 299 -4.11 -7.03 -16.22
C SER A 299 -4.29 -5.86 -17.19
N VAL A 300 -4.55 -6.14 -18.47
CA VAL A 300 -4.83 -5.10 -19.48
C VAL A 300 -6.09 -4.33 -19.12
N ALA A 301 -7.18 -5.02 -18.75
CA ALA A 301 -8.43 -4.37 -18.39
C ALA A 301 -8.27 -3.44 -17.16
N CYS A 302 -7.63 -3.94 -16.10
CA CYS A 302 -7.40 -3.14 -14.89
C CYS A 302 -6.46 -1.95 -15.15
N THR A 303 -5.36 -2.17 -15.86
CA THR A 303 -4.43 -1.10 -16.25
C THR A 303 -5.12 -0.03 -17.09
N SER A 304 -5.95 -0.45 -18.08
CA SER A 304 -6.71 0.50 -18.90
C SER A 304 -7.73 1.29 -18.08
N ALA A 305 -8.41 0.63 -17.14
CA ALA A 305 -9.37 1.30 -16.26
C ALA A 305 -8.68 2.34 -15.37
N ILE A 306 -7.55 1.99 -14.77
CA ILE A 306 -6.74 2.92 -13.96
C ILE A 306 -6.26 4.09 -14.81
N ALA A 307 -5.70 3.83 -15.99
CA ALA A 307 -5.21 4.88 -16.88
C ALA A 307 -6.31 5.86 -17.27
N LEU A 308 -7.53 5.35 -17.59
CA LEU A 308 -8.67 6.21 -17.93
C LEU A 308 -9.11 7.10 -16.76
N VAL A 309 -9.13 6.56 -15.54
CA VAL A 309 -9.49 7.34 -14.34
C VAL A 309 -8.38 8.35 -14.00
N ALA A 310 -7.12 7.95 -14.13
CA ALA A 310 -5.98 8.81 -13.79
C ALA A 310 -5.78 9.97 -14.77
N ILE A 311 -6.12 9.80 -16.05
CA ILE A 311 -6.02 10.87 -17.07
C ILE A 311 -6.91 12.07 -16.69
N ASP A 312 -8.13 11.81 -16.18
CA ASP A 312 -9.06 12.86 -15.78
C ASP A 312 -8.92 13.26 -14.30
N GLY A 313 -7.90 12.74 -13.60
CA GLY A 313 -7.68 13.00 -12.17
C GLY A 313 -7.32 14.46 -11.91
N PRO A 314 -7.75 15.03 -10.77
CA PRO A 314 -7.63 16.45 -10.44
C PRO A 314 -6.20 16.92 -10.11
N GLY A 315 -5.23 16.01 -10.12
CA GLY A 315 -3.94 16.26 -9.50
C GLY A 315 -2.92 16.92 -10.40
N SER A 316 -2.82 18.23 -10.33
CA SER A 316 -1.56 18.92 -10.55
C SER A 316 -0.81 19.02 -9.23
N GLU A 317 0.48 18.80 -9.24
CA GLU A 317 1.39 19.10 -8.13
C GLU A 317 1.88 20.54 -8.26
N GLU A 318 2.05 21.23 -7.14
CA GLU A 318 2.59 22.57 -7.09
C GLU A 318 3.89 22.57 -6.28
N ASP A 319 5.03 22.87 -6.93
CA ASP A 319 6.28 23.18 -6.23
C ASP A 319 6.42 24.69 -6.08
N VAL A 320 6.60 25.16 -4.85
CA VAL A 320 6.74 26.59 -4.55
C VAL A 320 8.05 26.86 -3.86
N ALA A 321 8.88 27.67 -4.52
CA ALA A 321 10.14 28.12 -3.98
C ALA A 321 10.16 29.64 -3.79
N ASN A 322 10.79 30.10 -2.70
CA ASN A 322 10.98 31.50 -2.41
C ASN A 322 12.46 31.84 -2.37
N PHE A 323 12.88 32.82 -3.14
CA PHE A 323 14.28 33.22 -3.27
C PHE A 323 14.46 34.69 -2.98
N ARG A 324 15.52 35.01 -2.25
CA ARG A 324 15.99 36.39 -2.06
C ARG A 324 17.33 36.55 -2.75
N LEU A 325 17.37 37.38 -3.77
CA LEU A 325 18.52 37.63 -4.62
C LEU A 325 19.15 38.99 -4.30
N GLY A 326 20.46 39.00 -4.05
CA GLY A 326 21.26 40.23 -4.02
C GLY A 326 21.77 40.61 -5.42
N PRO A 327 22.44 41.76 -5.53
CA PRO A 327 23.04 42.17 -6.80
C PRO A 327 24.04 41.12 -7.30
N GLY A 328 23.87 40.66 -8.53
CA GLY A 328 24.71 39.63 -9.14
C GLY A 328 24.42 38.19 -8.73
N ASP A 329 23.42 37.98 -7.87
CA ASP A 329 22.95 36.61 -7.54
C ASP A 329 22.09 36.06 -8.68
N LEU A 330 22.22 34.78 -8.89
CA LEU A 330 21.40 33.95 -9.79
C LEU A 330 20.70 32.88 -8.99
N VAL A 331 19.46 32.62 -9.30
CA VAL A 331 18.73 31.48 -8.78
C VAL A 331 18.34 30.52 -9.91
N ILE A 332 18.40 29.25 -9.64
CA ILE A 332 17.97 28.21 -10.55
C ILE A 332 16.90 27.39 -9.80
N ASP A 333 15.75 27.27 -10.41
CA ASP A 333 14.67 26.41 -9.94
C ASP A 333 14.31 25.41 -11.03
N THR A 334 14.23 24.13 -10.66
CA THR A 334 14.05 23.02 -11.60
C THR A 334 12.95 22.10 -11.12
N ILE A 335 12.15 21.61 -12.05
CA ILE A 335 11.19 20.53 -11.84
C ILE A 335 11.48 19.44 -12.86
N GLU A 336 11.64 18.20 -12.38
CA GLU A 336 11.65 17.01 -13.22
C GLU A 336 10.20 16.60 -13.46
N VAL A 337 9.76 16.70 -14.72
CA VAL A 337 8.39 16.37 -15.10
C VAL A 337 8.41 15.16 -16.02
N HIS A 338 7.78 14.09 -15.54
CA HIS A 338 7.61 12.85 -16.30
C HIS A 338 6.18 12.76 -16.86
N SER A 339 5.75 13.82 -17.55
CA SER A 339 4.42 13.87 -18.17
C SER A 339 4.48 13.50 -19.64
N LEU A 340 3.48 12.75 -20.10
CA LEU A 340 3.37 12.35 -21.50
C LEU A 340 2.82 13.48 -22.39
N ASN A 341 2.07 14.42 -21.86
CA ASN A 341 1.35 15.40 -22.70
C ASN A 341 0.79 16.61 -21.94
N HIS A 342 1.29 16.92 -20.77
CA HIS A 342 0.78 18.06 -19.99
C HIS A 342 1.86 19.14 -19.88
N PRO A 343 1.56 20.40 -20.22
CA PRO A 343 2.49 21.50 -20.01
C PRO A 343 2.69 21.76 -18.51
N VAL A 344 3.85 22.32 -18.18
CA VAL A 344 4.11 22.86 -16.85
C VAL A 344 3.62 24.30 -16.82
N THR A 345 2.76 24.65 -15.88
CA THR A 345 2.39 26.03 -15.62
C THR A 345 3.41 26.65 -14.67
N VAL A 346 4.08 27.69 -15.11
CA VAL A 346 5.07 28.42 -14.29
C VAL A 346 4.50 29.77 -13.93
N GLU A 347 4.50 30.11 -12.64
CA GLU A 347 4.19 31.44 -12.14
C GLU A 347 5.42 32.00 -11.41
N ILE A 348 5.88 33.18 -11.84
CA ILE A 348 6.99 33.89 -11.22
C ILE A 348 6.45 35.22 -10.70
N ARG A 349 6.58 35.49 -9.41
CA ARG A 349 6.16 36.73 -8.79
C ARG A 349 7.34 37.43 -8.13
N ASN A 350 7.58 38.68 -8.52
CA ASN A 350 8.56 39.52 -7.85
C ASN A 350 7.88 40.31 -6.71
N VAL A 351 8.20 39.93 -5.47
CA VAL A 351 7.69 40.59 -4.26
C VAL A 351 8.72 41.56 -3.66
N GLY A 352 9.92 41.67 -4.25
CA GLY A 352 10.98 42.54 -3.81
C GLY A 352 10.88 43.96 -4.35
N GLU A 353 11.81 44.82 -3.93
CA GLU A 353 11.87 46.23 -4.32
C GLU A 353 12.51 46.47 -5.70
N PHE A 354 13.36 45.56 -6.16
CA PHE A 354 14.10 45.69 -7.41
C PHE A 354 13.60 44.71 -8.46
N GLY A 355 13.78 45.07 -9.72
CA GLY A 355 13.41 44.23 -10.85
C GLY A 355 14.27 42.96 -10.97
N SER A 356 13.73 41.95 -11.59
CA SER A 356 14.41 40.70 -11.92
C SER A 356 14.24 40.38 -13.40
N LEU A 357 15.21 39.65 -13.95
CA LEU A 357 15.12 39.10 -15.28
C LEU A 357 15.18 37.58 -15.17
N CYS A 358 14.16 36.91 -15.68
CA CYS A 358 14.05 35.45 -15.65
C CYS A 358 14.10 34.88 -17.07
N VAL A 359 14.68 33.70 -17.21
CA VAL A 359 14.67 32.89 -18.44
C VAL A 359 14.10 31.53 -18.14
N ILE A 360 13.19 31.08 -18.96
CA ILE A 360 12.60 29.77 -18.89
C ILE A 360 13.17 28.91 -20.00
N LEU A 361 13.83 27.82 -19.64
CA LEU A 361 14.46 26.88 -20.55
C LEU A 361 13.62 25.61 -20.68
N GLU A 362 13.62 25.02 -21.87
CA GLU A 362 12.71 23.92 -22.24
C GLU A 362 13.29 22.51 -22.10
N ARG A 363 14.58 22.29 -21.81
CA ARG A 363 15.19 20.98 -22.08
C ARG A 363 16.15 20.45 -21.06
N THR A 364 16.01 19.13 -20.82
CA THR A 364 16.76 18.29 -19.90
C THR A 364 18.27 18.22 -20.10
N HIS A 365 18.77 18.23 -21.31
CA HIS A 365 20.21 18.12 -21.51
C HIS A 365 21.01 19.36 -21.05
N VAL A 366 20.29 20.46 -20.79
CA VAL A 366 20.85 21.67 -20.18
C VAL A 366 20.93 21.56 -18.69
N VAL A 367 20.02 20.75 -18.08
CA VAL A 367 19.88 20.63 -16.63
C VAL A 367 21.04 19.87 -15.98
N SER A 368 21.68 18.96 -16.71
CA SER A 368 22.86 18.27 -16.17
C SER A 368 24.00 19.22 -15.76
N ASP A 369 23.98 20.44 -16.32
CA ASP A 369 25.00 21.45 -16.06
C ASP A 369 24.58 22.43 -14.95
N PHE A 370 23.32 22.35 -14.47
CA PHE A 370 22.76 23.26 -13.48
C PHE A 370 22.13 22.51 -12.32
N GLU A 371 22.51 22.88 -11.11
CA GLU A 371 21.87 22.37 -9.89
C GLU A 371 20.86 23.39 -9.36
N LYS A 372 19.72 22.89 -8.80
CA LYS A 372 18.72 23.73 -8.10
C LYS A 372 19.38 24.48 -6.94
N GLY A 373 19.20 25.79 -6.90
CA GLY A 373 19.71 26.58 -5.80
C GLY A 373 20.04 28.02 -6.17
N ARG A 374 20.77 28.66 -5.27
CA ARG A 374 21.24 30.03 -5.40
C ARG A 374 22.74 30.05 -5.64
N PHE A 375 23.16 30.80 -6.64
CA PHE A 375 24.55 30.97 -7.04
C PHE A 375 24.94 32.44 -6.92
N SER A 376 26.09 32.72 -6.33
CA SER A 376 26.52 34.09 -6.02
C SER A 376 27.72 34.61 -6.81
N ASN A 377 28.33 33.82 -7.71
CA ASN A 377 29.49 34.28 -8.50
C ASN A 377 29.70 33.47 -9.78
N GLY A 378 29.95 34.14 -10.89
CA GLY A 378 30.68 33.60 -12.06
C GLY A 378 29.81 33.13 -13.22
N PHE A 379 28.51 33.32 -13.18
CA PHE A 379 27.63 33.02 -14.31
C PHE A 379 27.33 34.31 -15.07
N ASP A 380 27.63 34.35 -16.38
CA ASP A 380 27.11 35.40 -17.23
C ASP A 380 25.69 35.01 -17.69
N PHE A 381 24.71 35.81 -17.28
CA PHE A 381 23.31 35.56 -17.65
C PHE A 381 23.13 35.59 -19.20
N ASN A 382 23.99 36.29 -19.93
CA ASN A 382 23.95 36.29 -21.38
C ASN A 382 24.31 34.94 -21.99
N ASP A 383 25.12 34.13 -21.33
CA ASP A 383 25.47 32.78 -21.79
C ASP A 383 24.24 31.89 -21.84
N LEU A 384 23.23 32.15 -20.98
CA LEU A 384 21.96 31.41 -20.97
C LEU A 384 21.09 31.66 -22.19
N LEU A 385 21.26 32.82 -22.84
CA LEU A 385 20.52 33.15 -24.06
C LEU A 385 21.05 32.40 -25.29
N GLU A 386 22.18 31.70 -25.17
CA GLU A 386 22.69 30.78 -26.19
C GLU A 386 21.98 29.42 -26.20
N TYR A 387 21.31 29.08 -25.09
CA TYR A 387 20.53 27.84 -24.99
C TYR A 387 19.13 28.00 -25.58
N PRO A 388 18.49 26.92 -26.02
CA PRO A 388 17.08 26.95 -26.37
C PRO A 388 16.23 27.38 -25.15
N TYR A 389 15.59 28.52 -25.27
CA TYR A 389 14.73 29.05 -24.23
C TYR A 389 13.31 29.23 -24.74
N HIS A 390 12.37 29.07 -23.84
CA HIS A 390 10.95 29.28 -24.10
C HIS A 390 10.64 30.79 -24.09
N GLN A 391 11.06 31.46 -23.02
CA GLN A 391 10.76 32.89 -22.84
C GLN A 391 11.75 33.61 -21.93
N VAL A 392 11.96 34.90 -22.24
CA VAL A 392 12.64 35.84 -21.35
C VAL A 392 11.57 36.71 -20.68
N VAL A 393 11.59 36.73 -19.36
CA VAL A 393 10.55 37.38 -18.54
C VAL A 393 11.19 38.47 -17.68
N PRO A 394 11.08 39.74 -18.06
CA PRO A 394 11.42 40.86 -17.18
C PRO A 394 10.30 41.11 -16.19
N LEU A 395 10.62 41.24 -14.92
CA LEU A 395 9.66 41.50 -13.83
C LEU A 395 10.12 42.73 -13.04
N ILE A 396 9.31 43.77 -13.01
CA ILE A 396 9.51 44.87 -12.05
C ILE A 396 8.92 44.52 -10.68
N SER A 397 9.20 45.33 -9.66
CA SER A 397 8.65 45.18 -8.29
C SER A 397 7.13 45.06 -8.32
N GLY A 398 6.60 44.02 -7.69
CA GLY A 398 5.17 43.74 -7.55
C GLY A 398 4.53 43.05 -8.77
N GLU A 399 5.27 42.82 -9.88
CA GLU A 399 4.73 42.11 -11.02
C GLU A 399 4.80 40.60 -10.87
N SER A 400 3.87 39.93 -11.57
CA SER A 400 3.87 38.48 -11.76
C SER A 400 3.73 38.15 -13.23
N TRP A 401 4.36 37.06 -13.62
CA TRP A 401 4.19 36.42 -14.92
C TRP A 401 3.70 35.00 -14.72
N ARG A 402 2.77 34.54 -15.55
CA ARG A 402 2.29 33.17 -15.60
C ARG A 402 2.22 32.71 -17.05
N GLY A 403 2.75 31.53 -17.30
CA GLY A 403 2.74 30.91 -18.62
C GLY A 403 2.86 29.40 -18.56
N GLU A 404 2.58 28.75 -19.68
CA GLU A 404 2.71 27.32 -19.84
C GLU A 404 4.00 27.02 -20.60
N VAL A 405 4.73 26.00 -20.18
CA VAL A 405 5.95 25.49 -20.80
C VAL A 405 5.69 24.08 -21.28
N GLU A 406 5.78 23.86 -22.58
CA GLU A 406 5.64 22.52 -23.13
C GLU A 406 6.86 21.66 -22.79
N THR A 407 6.61 20.43 -22.34
CA THR A 407 7.65 19.42 -22.10
C THR A 407 7.57 18.39 -23.23
N PRO A 408 8.50 18.43 -24.18
CA PRO A 408 8.40 17.60 -25.39
C PRO A 408 8.69 16.11 -25.17
N SER A 409 9.16 15.70 -24.01
CA SER A 409 9.36 14.29 -23.66
C SER A 409 9.18 14.04 -22.15
N ILE A 410 8.91 12.78 -21.79
CA ILE A 410 8.78 12.32 -20.40
C ILE A 410 10.07 12.43 -19.57
N LEU A 411 11.17 12.81 -20.18
CA LEU A 411 12.48 13.01 -19.54
C LEU A 411 12.88 14.49 -19.52
N ASP A 412 12.00 15.40 -19.95
CA ASP A 412 12.32 16.81 -20.00
C ASP A 412 12.02 17.50 -18.68
N THR A 413 12.86 18.44 -18.33
CA THR A 413 12.80 19.21 -17.10
C THR A 413 12.58 20.67 -17.43
N SER A 414 11.63 21.31 -16.78
CA SER A 414 11.49 22.76 -16.84
C SER A 414 12.50 23.42 -15.93
N LEU A 415 13.13 24.48 -16.41
CA LEU A 415 14.17 25.20 -15.71
C LEU A 415 13.86 26.69 -15.73
N VAL A 416 13.76 27.29 -14.56
CA VAL A 416 13.61 28.74 -14.39
C VAL A 416 14.89 29.31 -13.80
N ILE A 417 15.51 30.24 -14.50
CA ILE A 417 16.73 30.91 -14.06
C ILE A 417 16.42 32.39 -13.92
N CYS A 418 16.63 32.95 -12.75
CA CYS A 418 16.35 34.34 -12.46
C CYS A 418 17.59 35.07 -11.92
N HIS A 419 17.74 36.32 -12.32
CA HIS A 419 18.82 37.22 -11.90
C HIS A 419 18.25 38.55 -11.43
N SER A 420 18.85 39.17 -10.40
CA SER A 420 18.48 40.49 -9.93
C SER A 420 19.13 41.62 -10.73
N SER A 421 18.35 42.59 -11.13
CA SER A 421 18.81 43.71 -12.00
C SER A 421 19.55 44.86 -11.30
N GLY A 422 19.96 44.72 -10.04
CA GLY A 422 20.79 45.74 -9.40
C GLY A 422 20.54 46.01 -7.92
N GLY A 423 19.66 45.29 -7.27
CA GLY A 423 19.38 45.41 -5.84
C GLY A 423 18.86 44.09 -5.27
N ILE A 424 18.28 44.15 -4.08
CA ILE A 424 17.65 42.98 -3.45
C ILE A 424 16.29 42.75 -4.07
N SER A 425 16.10 41.65 -4.78
CA SER A 425 14.81 41.17 -5.25
C SER A 425 14.37 39.94 -4.47
N GLU A 426 13.08 39.78 -4.29
CA GLU A 426 12.47 38.59 -3.67
C GLU A 426 11.52 37.98 -4.68
N LEU A 427 11.77 36.73 -5.03
CA LEU A 427 11.01 35.99 -6.03
C LEU A 427 10.29 34.84 -5.38
N ARG A 428 9.03 34.66 -5.73
CA ARG A 428 8.29 33.43 -5.52
C ARG A 428 8.11 32.78 -6.89
N ILE A 429 8.61 31.57 -7.02
CA ILE A 429 8.45 30.74 -8.21
C ILE A 429 7.52 29.60 -7.82
N SER A 430 6.44 29.42 -8.58
CA SER A 430 5.52 28.30 -8.45
C SER A 430 5.44 27.57 -9.78
N MET A 431 5.61 26.27 -9.74
CA MET A 431 5.51 25.39 -10.91
C MET A 431 4.41 24.36 -10.63
N GLU A 432 3.35 24.42 -11.43
CA GLU A 432 2.25 23.46 -11.41
C GLU A 432 2.41 22.49 -12.56
N TYR A 433 2.48 21.18 -12.24
CA TYR A 433 2.78 20.14 -13.22
C TYR A 433 2.00 18.86 -12.91
N VAL A 434 1.96 17.97 -13.92
CA VAL A 434 1.37 16.63 -13.79
C VAL A 434 2.49 15.61 -13.92
N ASP A 435 2.63 14.76 -12.89
CA ASP A 435 3.59 13.66 -12.91
C ASP A 435 2.90 12.33 -13.20
N ASP A 436 3.11 11.83 -14.43
CA ASP A 436 2.57 10.55 -14.88
C ASP A 436 3.46 9.36 -14.52
N GLU A 437 4.72 9.57 -14.10
CA GLU A 437 5.61 8.49 -13.67
C GLU A 437 5.06 7.76 -12.46
N LEU A 438 4.46 8.49 -11.52
CA LEU A 438 3.81 7.92 -10.34
C LEU A 438 2.69 6.96 -10.73
N ILE A 439 1.88 7.31 -11.75
CA ILE A 439 0.81 6.45 -12.26
C ILE A 439 1.40 5.16 -12.86
N PHE A 440 2.43 5.26 -13.67
CA PHE A 440 3.11 4.10 -14.26
C PHE A 440 3.75 3.22 -13.19
N THR A 441 4.43 3.82 -12.21
CA THR A 441 5.03 3.10 -11.09
C THR A 441 3.96 2.38 -10.27
N GLY A 442 2.85 3.05 -9.96
CA GLY A 442 1.70 2.46 -9.27
C GLY A 442 1.07 1.29 -10.05
N ILE A 443 0.91 1.44 -11.38
CA ILE A 443 0.43 0.34 -12.25
C ILE A 443 1.39 -0.84 -12.21
N LEU A 444 2.70 -0.62 -12.35
CA LEU A 444 3.71 -1.69 -12.28
C LEU A 444 3.69 -2.41 -10.92
N ALA A 445 3.57 -1.66 -9.83
CA ALA A 445 3.43 -2.23 -8.48
C ALA A 445 2.14 -3.06 -8.31
N SER A 446 1.09 -2.73 -9.06
CA SER A 446 -0.21 -3.42 -9.04
C SER A 446 -0.29 -4.66 -9.95
N LEU A 447 0.61 -4.82 -10.93
CA LEU A 447 0.58 -5.94 -11.87
C LEU A 447 0.56 -7.32 -11.19
N PRO A 448 1.31 -7.59 -10.11
CA PRO A 448 1.25 -8.88 -9.43
C PRO A 448 -0.17 -9.21 -8.93
N ALA A 449 -0.90 -8.21 -8.42
CA ALA A 449 -2.29 -8.39 -7.97
C ALA A 449 -3.23 -8.76 -9.13
N PHE A 450 -3.10 -8.09 -10.26
CA PHE A 450 -3.92 -8.35 -11.44
C PHE A 450 -3.64 -9.74 -12.02
N ILE A 451 -2.37 -10.13 -12.10
CA ILE A 451 -1.94 -11.46 -12.55
C ILE A 451 -2.52 -12.54 -11.63
N ILE A 452 -2.34 -12.41 -10.32
CA ILE A 452 -2.86 -13.37 -9.33
C ILE A 452 -4.36 -13.51 -9.47
N THR A 453 -5.09 -12.40 -9.55
CA THR A 453 -6.56 -12.41 -9.69
C THR A 453 -7.00 -13.14 -10.96
N GLY A 454 -6.38 -12.85 -12.10
CA GLY A 454 -6.69 -13.52 -13.37
C GLY A 454 -6.40 -15.03 -13.34
N LEU A 455 -5.31 -15.45 -12.68
CA LEU A 455 -5.00 -16.87 -12.48
C LEU A 455 -6.02 -17.57 -11.58
N VAL A 456 -6.49 -16.91 -10.52
CA VAL A 456 -7.50 -17.47 -9.62
C VAL A 456 -8.84 -17.65 -10.33
N VAL A 457 -9.22 -16.73 -11.21
CA VAL A 457 -10.42 -16.86 -12.04
C VAL A 457 -10.37 -18.12 -12.92
N ASP A 458 -9.20 -18.44 -13.51
CA ASP A 458 -9.03 -19.69 -14.29
C ASP A 458 -9.25 -20.94 -13.42
N VAL A 459 -8.67 -20.96 -12.22
CA VAL A 459 -8.80 -22.11 -11.30
C VAL A 459 -10.24 -22.29 -10.82
N ALA A 460 -10.86 -21.21 -10.34
CA ALA A 460 -12.24 -21.24 -9.84
C ALA A 460 -13.24 -21.71 -10.91
N SER A 461 -13.08 -21.21 -12.16
CA SER A 461 -13.95 -21.61 -13.26
C SER A 461 -13.84 -23.08 -13.70
N ARG A 462 -12.72 -23.76 -13.35
CA ARG A 462 -12.56 -25.20 -13.63
C ARG A 462 -13.17 -26.06 -12.55
N SER A 463 -13.10 -25.64 -11.29
CA SER A 463 -13.68 -26.39 -10.17
C SER A 463 -15.21 -26.51 -10.29
N GLU A 464 -15.87 -25.46 -10.77
CA GLU A 464 -17.32 -25.48 -11.05
C GLU A 464 -17.71 -26.42 -12.22
N GLY A 465 -16.87 -26.58 -13.23
CA GLY A 465 -17.11 -27.44 -14.37
C GLY A 465 -17.09 -28.95 -14.01
N VAL A 466 -16.26 -29.35 -13.04
CA VAL A 466 -16.16 -30.74 -12.60
C VAL A 466 -17.36 -31.13 -11.70
N GLU A 467 -17.83 -30.25 -10.85
CA GLU A 467 -19.01 -30.51 -10.01
C GLU A 467 -20.33 -30.61 -10.84
N GLY A 468 -20.37 -29.97 -11.99
CA GLY A 468 -21.54 -30.03 -12.90
C GLY A 468 -21.63 -31.33 -13.72
N GLU A 469 -20.49 -31.97 -14.06
CA GLU A 469 -20.48 -33.24 -14.77
C GLU A 469 -20.81 -34.45 -13.86
N ASP A 470 -20.33 -34.44 -12.63
CA ASP A 470 -20.62 -35.54 -11.66
C ASP A 470 -22.08 -35.54 -11.19
N SER A 471 -22.77 -34.40 -11.23
CA SER A 471 -24.20 -34.34 -10.89
C SER A 471 -25.13 -34.78 -12.02
N ALA A 472 -24.67 -34.75 -13.27
CA ALA A 472 -25.46 -35.19 -14.44
C ALA A 472 -25.46 -36.70 -14.63
N ASP A 473 -24.43 -37.41 -14.13
CA ASP A 473 -24.32 -38.89 -14.25
C ASP A 473 -25.05 -39.66 -13.13
N VAL A 474 -25.56 -38.97 -12.10
CA VAL A 474 -26.29 -39.60 -10.98
C VAL A 474 -27.81 -39.68 -11.26
N ASP A 475 -28.32 -38.89 -12.21
CA ASP A 475 -29.75 -38.84 -12.62
C ASP A 475 -30.05 -39.56 -13.95
N ALA A 476 -29.11 -40.32 -14.50
CA ALA A 476 -29.30 -41.19 -15.69
C ALA A 476 -29.18 -42.68 -15.28
#